data_09215dfeaf8d6a63f510bdedf1e53a5d
#
_entry.id   09215dfeaf8d6a63f510bdedf1e53a5d
#
_cell.length_a   1.000
_cell.length_b   1.000
_cell.length_c   1.000
_cell.angle_alpha   90.00
_cell.angle_beta   90.00
_cell.angle_gamma   90.00
#
_symmetry.space_group_name_H-M   'P 1'
#
loop_
_entity.id
_entity.type
_entity.pdbx_description
1 polymer ?
#
loop_
_entity_poly.entity_id
_entity_poly.type
_entity_poly.pdbx_seq_one_letter_code
_entity_poly.pdbx_strand_id
1 'polypeptide(L)'
;MITTSHPGRLHRWLAVACTLLLAAGVGVFVRPPAAAAAYVTINGAGSTWSQNAIDSWRRNVNQFGMTVNFAGTGSSDGRNQFRAGTVDWAASDIPYGIKDGNNLDVPPTQAHPFAYMPVTAGGTTFMYNLKIGNQRVTNLRLSGTNIAKIFTGGIRMWNDAAIAADNPGLRLPAIRIVPVVRSEGSGSTAQFTQWMYATQRSLWNSYCAAAGRNPCTQTSVYPIVPGRGMVAQAGDLGVSGYVAQPQALGAIGYVQYSYAIQANFPVAKMLNNGNYYTEPTAGHVAVSLLKAKINLNKNDPNVYLTQDLSDVYTNTDPRTYPLSGYSYMILPVSLNNPMTTAKGETIADFGKYALCQGQTQVNSLGYSALPINLVQAGFDQLRKIPGAKVGNIAIRSCNNPTFSTDGTNTLARTDPRPPDCDKKGPLQCTTGTGGAKNQNTPNNNNNGAAVRAAVAQVATTAPADLVPARAARRRTRAAAPSHNRAPVTRTPRTAARVAAPTPATSMWSASRFPPRRASAPGSASRSWCWPVRCCSPSPWVRR
;
A
#
# COMPACT_ATOMS: atom_id res chain seq x y z
N MET A 1 49.15 64.30 -68.00
CA MET A 1 47.66 64.28 -67.66
C MET A 1 47.33 62.88 -67.14
N ILE A 2 47.24 62.76 -65.88
CA ILE A 2 47.01 61.47 -65.20
C ILE A 2 45.56 61.51 -64.73
N THR A 3 44.72 60.65 -65.28
CA THR A 3 43.31 60.43 -64.81
C THR A 3 43.21 59.29 -63.85
N THR A 4 42.99 59.56 -62.59
CA THR A 4 42.76 58.59 -61.57
C THR A 4 41.29 58.15 -61.58
N SER A 5 40.99 56.87 -61.91
CA SER A 5 39.69 56.25 -61.80
C SER A 5 39.49 55.68 -60.39
N HIS A 6 38.45 56.08 -59.72
CA HIS A 6 38.03 55.57 -58.43
C HIS A 6 37.18 54.28 -58.58
N PRO A 7 37.60 53.14 -58.07
CA PRO A 7 36.81 51.93 -57.97
C PRO A 7 36.31 51.77 -56.55
N GLY A 8 35.29 52.51 -56.12
CA GLY A 8 34.90 52.48 -54.72
C GLY A 8 33.39 52.30 -54.44
N ARG A 9 32.54 52.39 -55.44
CA ARG A 9 31.09 52.38 -55.20
C ARG A 9 30.38 51.05 -55.47
N LEU A 10 30.91 50.24 -56.40
CA LEU A 10 30.24 48.99 -56.79
C LEU A 10 30.41 47.89 -55.72
N HIS A 11 31.56 47.83 -55.02
CA HIS A 11 31.83 46.82 -53.98
C HIS A 11 31.06 47.07 -52.70
N ARG A 12 30.65 48.32 -52.38
CA ARG A 12 29.83 48.64 -51.21
C ARG A 12 28.37 48.22 -51.38
N TRP A 13 27.83 48.28 -52.58
CA TRP A 13 26.44 47.85 -52.87
C TRP A 13 26.34 46.33 -52.92
N LEU A 14 27.36 45.62 -53.41
CA LEU A 14 27.41 44.14 -53.35
C LEU A 14 27.54 43.59 -51.93
N ALA A 15 28.33 44.25 -51.07
CA ALA A 15 28.43 43.84 -49.64
C ALA A 15 27.13 44.04 -48.85
N VAL A 16 26.39 45.13 -49.11
CA VAL A 16 25.09 45.42 -48.49
C VAL A 16 24.01 44.46 -49.01
N ALA A 17 24.02 44.13 -50.31
CA ALA A 17 23.07 43.15 -50.86
C ALA A 17 23.30 41.72 -50.35
N CYS A 18 24.57 41.28 -50.16
CA CYS A 18 24.88 39.99 -49.57
C CYS A 18 24.53 39.89 -48.06
N THR A 19 24.71 40.98 -47.30
CA THR A 19 24.28 41.00 -45.88
C THR A 19 22.77 41.01 -45.71
N LEU A 20 22.01 41.65 -46.57
CA LEU A 20 20.54 41.64 -46.57
C LEU A 20 19.98 40.28 -47.03
N LEU A 21 20.61 39.59 -47.98
CA LEU A 21 20.25 38.24 -48.40
C LEU A 21 20.59 37.18 -47.34
N LEU A 22 21.68 37.32 -46.58
CA LEU A 22 22.00 36.46 -45.44
C LEU A 22 21.09 36.71 -44.24
N ALA A 23 20.64 37.96 -44.00
CA ALA A 23 19.67 38.26 -42.95
C ALA A 23 18.25 37.77 -43.33
N ALA A 24 17.87 37.74 -44.60
CA ALA A 24 16.60 37.18 -45.08
C ALA A 24 16.62 35.62 -45.10
N GLY A 25 17.81 34.99 -45.30
CA GLY A 25 17.95 33.53 -45.31
C GLY A 25 17.99 32.86 -43.92
N VAL A 26 18.32 33.60 -42.85
CA VAL A 26 18.36 33.10 -41.47
C VAL A 26 17.02 33.29 -40.75
N GLY A 27 16.08 34.09 -41.35
CA GLY A 27 14.72 34.29 -40.84
C GLY A 27 13.75 33.11 -41.06
N VAL A 28 14.21 31.98 -41.65
CA VAL A 28 13.33 30.86 -42.00
C VAL A 28 13.55 29.74 -40.98
N PHE A 29 12.50 29.49 -40.19
CA PHE A 29 12.24 28.28 -39.41
C PHE A 29 12.96 28.08 -38.07
N VAL A 30 13.03 29.08 -37.20
CA VAL A 30 12.83 28.76 -35.81
C VAL A 30 11.30 28.64 -35.59
N ARG A 31 10.71 27.50 -35.97
CA ARG A 31 9.41 27.15 -35.39
C ARG A 31 9.62 27.20 -33.86
N PRO A 32 8.87 28.04 -33.12
CA PRO A 32 8.89 27.93 -31.67
C PRO A 32 8.56 26.46 -31.37
N PRO A 33 9.30 25.78 -30.43
CA PRO A 33 8.91 24.47 -30.03
C PRO A 33 7.40 24.54 -29.73
N ALA A 34 6.62 23.68 -30.37
CA ALA A 34 5.18 23.62 -30.10
C ALA A 34 5.07 23.56 -28.57
N ALA A 35 4.48 24.59 -27.96
CA ALA A 35 4.30 24.65 -26.53
C ALA A 35 3.62 23.33 -26.17
N ALA A 36 4.34 22.45 -25.45
CA ALA A 36 3.77 21.21 -24.97
C ALA A 36 2.47 21.61 -24.25
N ALA A 37 1.35 21.05 -24.68
CA ALA A 37 0.06 21.38 -24.08
C ALA A 37 0.20 21.22 -22.57
N ALA A 38 0.01 22.30 -21.81
CA ALA A 38 0.17 22.28 -20.37
C ALA A 38 -0.85 21.28 -19.79
N TYR A 39 -0.40 20.35 -18.96
CA TYR A 39 -1.29 19.43 -18.28
C TYR A 39 -2.34 20.20 -17.45
N VAL A 40 -3.56 19.73 -17.48
CA VAL A 40 -4.63 20.25 -16.61
C VAL A 40 -4.66 19.47 -15.30
N THR A 41 -5.04 20.15 -14.21
CA THR A 41 -5.18 19.51 -12.91
C THR A 41 -6.23 18.41 -12.95
N ILE A 42 -5.91 17.25 -12.37
CA ILE A 42 -6.84 16.13 -12.17
C ILE A 42 -7.02 15.82 -10.71
N ASN A 43 -8.26 15.45 -10.33
CA ASN A 43 -8.65 15.17 -8.96
C ASN A 43 -9.07 13.70 -8.83
N GLY A 44 -8.51 13.01 -7.84
CA GLY A 44 -8.85 11.65 -7.50
C GLY A 44 -9.18 11.49 -6.03
N ALA A 45 -9.92 10.43 -5.69
CA ALA A 45 -10.22 10.07 -4.31
C ALA A 45 -10.25 8.55 -4.13
N GLY A 46 -10.18 8.08 -2.89
CA GLY A 46 -10.43 6.67 -2.59
C GLY A 46 -9.44 6.02 -1.65
N SER A 47 -8.93 4.86 -2.06
CA SER A 47 -8.17 3.94 -1.23
C SER A 47 -7.00 4.59 -0.50
N THR A 48 -7.04 4.54 0.85
CA THR A 48 -5.89 4.90 1.68
C THR A 48 -4.83 3.80 1.66
N TRP A 49 -5.19 2.57 1.31
CA TRP A 49 -4.24 1.47 1.18
C TRP A 49 -3.22 1.73 0.05
N SER A 50 -3.65 2.25 -1.11
CA SER A 50 -2.75 2.61 -2.22
C SER A 50 -2.22 4.05 -2.13
N GLN A 51 -2.66 4.85 -1.15
CA GLN A 51 -2.36 6.29 -1.05
C GLN A 51 -0.87 6.59 -1.03
N ASN A 52 -0.06 5.87 -0.24
CA ASN A 52 1.38 6.16 -0.14
C ASN A 52 2.13 5.97 -1.47
N ALA A 53 1.71 5.00 -2.30
CA ALA A 53 2.23 4.84 -3.65
C ALA A 53 1.77 6.00 -4.56
N ILE A 54 0.48 6.32 -4.56
CA ILE A 54 -0.10 7.43 -5.33
C ILE A 54 0.55 8.76 -4.93
N ASP A 55 0.76 9.01 -3.62
CA ASP A 55 1.41 10.20 -3.10
C ASP A 55 2.87 10.32 -3.54
N SER A 56 3.59 9.21 -3.65
CA SER A 56 4.92 9.19 -4.23
C SER A 56 4.89 9.56 -5.71
N TRP A 57 3.99 8.96 -6.47
CA TRP A 57 3.88 9.19 -7.91
C TRP A 57 3.45 10.63 -8.25
N ARG A 58 2.43 11.18 -7.56
CA ARG A 58 1.96 12.55 -7.79
C ARG A 58 3.02 13.60 -7.48
N ARG A 59 3.86 13.38 -6.45
CA ARG A 59 5.01 14.24 -6.19
C ARG A 59 6.04 14.17 -7.32
N ASN A 60 6.30 12.97 -7.82
CA ASN A 60 7.29 12.77 -8.86
C ASN A 60 6.86 13.33 -10.23
N VAL A 61 5.58 13.20 -10.59
CA VAL A 61 5.09 13.73 -11.89
C VAL A 61 4.94 15.25 -11.89
N ASN A 62 4.97 15.90 -10.73
CA ASN A 62 4.93 17.36 -10.64
C ASN A 62 6.11 18.01 -11.36
N GLN A 63 7.29 17.39 -11.37
CA GLN A 63 8.45 17.86 -12.15
C GLN A 63 8.21 17.88 -13.67
N PHE A 64 7.22 17.14 -14.16
CA PHE A 64 6.80 17.12 -15.57
C PHE A 64 5.63 18.06 -15.84
N GLY A 65 5.25 18.91 -14.88
CA GLY A 65 4.14 19.86 -14.99
C GLY A 65 2.76 19.25 -14.72
N MET A 66 2.66 18.01 -14.26
CA MET A 66 1.37 17.41 -13.90
C MET A 66 0.98 17.75 -12.46
N THR A 67 -0.20 18.33 -12.27
CA THR A 67 -0.81 18.53 -10.95
C THR A 67 -1.88 17.47 -10.73
N VAL A 68 -1.60 16.52 -9.84
CA VAL A 68 -2.48 15.41 -9.47
C VAL A 68 -2.88 15.54 -8.02
N ASN A 69 -4.16 15.81 -7.76
CA ASN A 69 -4.73 15.81 -6.41
C ASN A 69 -5.28 14.43 -6.09
N PHE A 70 -5.07 13.97 -4.86
CA PHE A 70 -5.66 12.73 -4.38
C PHE A 70 -6.05 12.85 -2.91
N ALA A 71 -7.30 12.48 -2.60
CA ALA A 71 -7.84 12.44 -1.26
C ALA A 71 -8.05 10.98 -0.82
N GLY A 72 -7.34 10.55 0.23
CA GLY A 72 -7.50 9.23 0.83
C GLY A 72 -8.74 9.16 1.71
N THR A 73 -9.89 8.92 1.12
CA THR A 73 -11.21 8.90 1.80
C THR A 73 -11.76 7.50 2.03
N GLY A 74 -11.05 6.47 1.57
CA GLY A 74 -11.47 5.08 1.59
C GLY A 74 -12.05 4.61 0.26
N SER A 75 -11.91 3.31 -0.02
CA SER A 75 -12.30 2.72 -1.32
C SER A 75 -13.77 2.94 -1.66
N SER A 76 -14.68 2.80 -0.67
CA SER A 76 -16.12 2.95 -0.91
C SER A 76 -16.49 4.39 -1.24
N ASP A 77 -15.92 5.35 -0.52
CA ASP A 77 -16.17 6.76 -0.78
C ASP A 77 -15.57 7.20 -2.12
N GLY A 78 -14.35 6.77 -2.46
CA GLY A 78 -13.77 7.05 -3.76
C GLY A 78 -14.62 6.54 -4.93
N ARG A 79 -15.16 5.31 -4.83
CA ARG A 79 -16.10 4.76 -5.82
C ARG A 79 -17.37 5.60 -5.91
N ASN A 80 -17.93 6.03 -4.76
CA ASN A 80 -19.11 6.88 -4.73
C ASN A 80 -18.86 8.25 -5.37
N GLN A 81 -17.73 8.88 -5.06
CA GLN A 81 -17.34 10.17 -5.66
C GLN A 81 -17.15 10.06 -7.17
N PHE A 82 -16.50 8.98 -7.65
CA PHE A 82 -16.37 8.75 -9.09
C PHE A 82 -17.73 8.54 -9.77
N ARG A 83 -18.60 7.71 -9.17
CA ARG A 83 -19.96 7.49 -9.67
C ARG A 83 -20.79 8.78 -9.73
N ALA A 84 -20.61 9.67 -8.75
CA ALA A 84 -21.27 10.97 -8.68
C ALA A 84 -20.65 12.03 -9.59
N GLY A 85 -19.52 11.75 -10.24
CA GLY A 85 -18.80 12.70 -11.08
C GLY A 85 -18.16 13.87 -10.33
N THR A 86 -17.86 13.70 -9.03
CA THR A 86 -17.20 14.73 -8.21
C THR A 86 -15.68 14.64 -8.25
N VAL A 87 -15.13 13.55 -8.77
CA VAL A 87 -13.71 13.36 -9.05
C VAL A 87 -13.51 12.84 -10.47
N ASP A 88 -12.32 13.05 -11.03
CA ASP A 88 -11.98 12.66 -12.40
C ASP A 88 -11.63 11.18 -12.51
N TRP A 89 -11.10 10.61 -11.43
CA TRP A 89 -10.73 9.21 -11.28
C TRP A 89 -10.81 8.77 -9.83
N ALA A 90 -10.81 7.46 -9.56
CA ALA A 90 -10.78 6.96 -8.18
C ALA A 90 -9.74 5.86 -7.99
N ALA A 91 -9.40 5.56 -6.73
CA ALA A 91 -8.62 4.39 -6.35
C ALA A 91 -9.43 3.49 -5.41
N SER A 92 -9.38 2.16 -5.63
CA SER A 92 -10.10 1.19 -4.81
C SER A 92 -9.37 -0.14 -4.77
N ASP A 93 -9.39 -0.84 -3.64
CA ASP A 93 -8.81 -2.18 -3.49
C ASP A 93 -9.84 -3.27 -3.78
N ILE A 94 -11.07 -2.89 -4.08
CA ILE A 94 -12.21 -3.77 -4.35
C ILE A 94 -13.07 -3.19 -5.49
N PRO A 95 -13.73 -4.04 -6.28
CA PRO A 95 -14.64 -3.60 -7.33
C PRO A 95 -15.95 -3.04 -6.75
N TYR A 96 -16.79 -2.49 -7.61
CA TYR A 96 -18.22 -2.27 -7.33
C TYR A 96 -18.95 -3.59 -7.11
N GLY A 97 -20.15 -3.53 -6.54
CA GLY A 97 -21.03 -4.69 -6.37
C GLY A 97 -20.90 -5.40 -5.03
N ILE A 98 -20.15 -4.88 -4.08
CA ILE A 98 -20.09 -5.44 -2.72
C ILE A 98 -21.37 -5.06 -1.96
N LYS A 99 -21.98 -6.07 -1.36
CA LYS A 99 -23.17 -5.88 -0.53
C LYS A 99 -22.79 -5.69 0.93
N ASP A 100 -22.90 -4.46 1.42
CA ASP A 100 -22.68 -4.10 2.83
C ASP A 100 -24.01 -4.06 3.59
N GLY A 101 -24.38 -5.16 4.24
CA GLY A 101 -25.69 -5.30 4.88
C GLY A 101 -26.81 -5.21 3.83
N ASN A 102 -27.68 -4.20 3.95
CA ASN A 102 -28.75 -3.93 2.99
C ASN A 102 -28.33 -2.99 1.83
N ASN A 103 -27.15 -2.39 1.91
CA ASN A 103 -26.66 -1.47 0.90
C ASN A 103 -25.82 -2.21 -0.14
N LEU A 104 -26.22 -2.16 -1.39
CA LEU A 104 -25.42 -2.60 -2.52
C LEU A 104 -24.57 -1.42 -3.02
N ASP A 105 -23.28 -1.63 -3.14
CA ASP A 105 -22.36 -0.71 -3.78
C ASP A 105 -22.58 -0.77 -5.30
N VAL A 106 -23.40 0.13 -5.83
CA VAL A 106 -23.85 0.12 -7.21
C VAL A 106 -22.77 0.74 -8.12
N PRO A 107 -22.39 0.09 -9.24
CA PRO A 107 -21.48 0.68 -10.22
C PRO A 107 -22.11 1.91 -10.90
N PRO A 108 -21.31 2.76 -11.55
CA PRO A 108 -21.79 3.85 -12.39
C PRO A 108 -22.75 3.32 -13.47
N THR A 109 -23.68 4.16 -13.88
CA THR A 109 -24.58 3.84 -14.99
C THR A 109 -23.81 3.83 -16.33
N GLN A 110 -24.45 3.35 -17.39
CA GLN A 110 -23.87 3.43 -18.75
C GLN A 110 -23.59 4.88 -19.20
N ALA A 111 -24.21 5.87 -18.57
CA ALA A 111 -23.90 7.28 -18.80
C ALA A 111 -22.49 7.68 -18.31
N HIS A 112 -21.93 6.94 -17.33
CA HIS A 112 -20.57 7.15 -16.81
C HIS A 112 -19.77 5.85 -16.88
N PRO A 113 -19.48 5.33 -18.07
CA PRO A 113 -18.75 4.08 -18.23
C PRO A 113 -17.33 4.24 -17.71
N PHE A 114 -16.80 3.15 -17.16
CA PHE A 114 -15.50 3.13 -16.51
C PHE A 114 -14.68 1.89 -16.86
N ALA A 115 -13.42 1.91 -16.49
CA ALA A 115 -12.54 0.76 -16.58
C ALA A 115 -11.68 0.62 -15.32
N TYR A 116 -11.43 -0.61 -14.87
CA TYR A 116 -10.42 -0.87 -13.84
C TYR A 116 -9.03 -0.98 -14.46
N MET A 117 -8.05 -0.34 -13.84
CA MET A 117 -6.65 -0.48 -14.14
C MET A 117 -5.92 -0.95 -12.87
N PRO A 118 -5.34 -2.14 -12.82
CA PRO A 118 -4.46 -2.52 -11.71
C PRO A 118 -3.33 -1.50 -11.57
N VAL A 119 -3.05 -1.06 -10.35
CA VAL A 119 -2.11 0.06 -10.15
C VAL A 119 -0.92 -0.31 -9.26
N THR A 120 -1.12 -1.09 -8.21
CA THR A 120 -0.07 -1.61 -7.34
C THR A 120 -0.52 -2.88 -6.64
N ALA A 121 0.45 -3.70 -6.24
CA ALA A 121 0.24 -4.86 -5.38
C ALA A 121 0.78 -4.59 -3.98
N GLY A 122 0.32 -5.33 -2.97
CA GLY A 122 0.81 -5.21 -1.61
C GLY A 122 0.11 -6.15 -0.64
N GLY A 123 0.41 -6.00 0.65
CA GLY A 123 -0.22 -6.76 1.71
C GLY A 123 -0.86 -5.88 2.78
N THR A 124 -2.02 -6.32 3.25
CA THR A 124 -2.64 -5.78 4.46
C THR A 124 -2.02 -6.48 5.66
N THR A 125 -1.41 -5.73 6.57
CA THR A 125 -0.65 -6.25 7.71
C THR A 125 -1.22 -5.80 9.04
N PHE A 126 -0.78 -6.42 10.14
CA PHE A 126 -1.23 -6.14 11.50
C PHE A 126 -0.14 -5.40 12.25
N MET A 127 -0.19 -4.06 12.23
CA MET A 127 0.67 -3.19 13.01
C MET A 127 0.25 -3.23 14.48
N TYR A 128 1.21 -3.35 15.40
CA TYR A 128 0.90 -3.48 16.83
C TYR A 128 1.83 -2.67 17.71
N ASN A 129 1.36 -2.36 18.93
CA ASN A 129 2.12 -1.69 19.98
C ASN A 129 2.18 -2.57 21.23
N LEU A 130 3.30 -3.21 21.45
CA LEU A 130 3.48 -4.16 22.55
C LEU A 130 4.88 -4.03 23.15
N LYS A 131 4.96 -4.16 24.49
CA LYS A 131 6.22 -4.17 25.23
C LYS A 131 6.25 -5.34 26.23
N ILE A 132 7.43 -5.89 26.44
CA ILE A 132 7.75 -6.79 27.56
C ILE A 132 8.71 -6.01 28.47
N GLY A 133 8.23 -5.64 29.67
CA GLY A 133 8.92 -4.63 30.48
C GLY A 133 8.99 -3.30 29.70
N ASN A 134 10.19 -2.74 29.57
CA ASN A 134 10.42 -1.49 28.84
C ASN A 134 10.81 -1.72 27.35
N GLN A 135 11.02 -2.98 26.94
CA GLN A 135 11.46 -3.30 25.58
C GLN A 135 10.28 -3.51 24.64
N ARG A 136 10.32 -2.88 23.46
CA ARG A 136 9.34 -3.11 22.41
C ARG A 136 9.46 -4.54 21.87
N VAL A 137 8.33 -5.23 21.74
CA VAL A 137 8.25 -6.49 21.01
C VAL A 137 8.22 -6.19 19.52
N THR A 138 9.14 -6.75 18.74
CA THR A 138 9.27 -6.45 17.31
C THR A 138 9.15 -7.68 16.41
N ASN A 139 9.01 -8.90 16.99
CA ASN A 139 9.02 -10.18 16.28
C ASN A 139 7.78 -11.04 16.57
N LEU A 140 6.64 -10.39 16.86
CA LEU A 140 5.37 -11.09 17.13
C LEU A 140 4.91 -11.93 15.93
N ARG A 141 4.38 -13.12 16.22
CA ARG A 141 3.79 -14.05 15.26
C ARG A 141 2.33 -14.32 15.59
N LEU A 142 1.47 -14.41 14.60
CA LEU A 142 0.06 -14.74 14.79
C LEU A 142 -0.42 -15.72 13.71
N SER A 143 -1.07 -16.80 14.14
CA SER A 143 -1.84 -17.66 13.26
C SER A 143 -3.10 -16.97 12.78
N GLY A 144 -3.64 -17.36 11.62
CA GLY A 144 -4.87 -16.80 11.07
C GLY A 144 -6.06 -16.92 12.02
N THR A 145 -6.14 -18.04 12.76
CA THR A 145 -7.19 -18.23 13.78
C THR A 145 -7.04 -17.25 14.95
N ASN A 146 -5.81 -16.96 15.39
CA ASN A 146 -5.57 -16.00 16.48
C ASN A 146 -5.89 -14.57 16.02
N ILE A 147 -5.53 -14.20 14.78
CA ILE A 147 -5.92 -12.94 14.17
C ILE A 147 -7.46 -12.80 14.17
N ALA A 148 -8.16 -13.80 13.64
CA ALA A 148 -9.63 -13.76 13.60
C ALA A 148 -10.24 -13.67 15.01
N LYS A 149 -9.73 -14.44 15.99
CA LYS A 149 -10.20 -14.36 17.38
C LYS A 149 -9.94 -12.98 18.02
N ILE A 150 -8.81 -12.34 17.74
CA ILE A 150 -8.50 -10.98 18.19
C ILE A 150 -9.55 -10.00 17.65
N PHE A 151 -9.74 -9.99 16.33
CA PHE A 151 -10.63 -9.05 15.66
C PHE A 151 -12.13 -9.40 15.79
N THR A 152 -12.48 -10.54 16.33
CA THR A 152 -13.86 -10.89 16.74
C THR A 152 -14.07 -10.82 18.25
N GLY A 153 -13.05 -10.43 19.03
CA GLY A 153 -13.10 -10.31 20.49
C GLY A 153 -13.15 -11.64 21.23
N GLY A 154 -12.75 -12.75 20.60
CA GLY A 154 -12.60 -14.06 21.20
C GLY A 154 -11.32 -14.19 22.03
N ILE A 155 -10.24 -13.50 21.66
CA ILE A 155 -9.03 -13.32 22.45
C ILE A 155 -8.92 -11.85 22.83
N ARG A 156 -8.74 -11.58 24.15
CA ARG A 156 -8.76 -10.22 24.70
C ARG A 156 -7.49 -9.83 25.45
N MET A 157 -6.56 -10.75 25.68
CA MET A 157 -5.34 -10.53 26.44
C MET A 157 -4.14 -11.03 25.65
N TRP A 158 -3.02 -10.30 25.71
CA TRP A 158 -1.82 -10.67 24.97
C TRP A 158 -1.15 -11.94 25.49
N ASN A 159 -1.31 -12.27 26.77
CA ASN A 159 -0.80 -13.52 27.37
C ASN A 159 -1.74 -14.71 27.19
N ASP A 160 -2.72 -14.65 26.29
CA ASP A 160 -3.57 -15.81 25.95
C ASP A 160 -2.72 -16.99 25.49
N ALA A 161 -3.07 -18.20 25.96
CA ALA A 161 -2.31 -19.41 25.67
C ALA A 161 -2.18 -19.69 24.16
N ALA A 162 -3.21 -19.33 23.36
CA ALA A 162 -3.16 -19.51 21.91
C ALA A 162 -2.13 -18.57 21.26
N ILE A 163 -2.01 -17.31 21.74
CA ILE A 163 -0.99 -16.39 21.26
C ILE A 163 0.40 -16.82 21.73
N ALA A 164 0.53 -17.29 22.97
CA ALA A 164 1.79 -17.82 23.50
C ALA A 164 2.29 -19.03 22.68
N ALA A 165 1.38 -19.91 22.22
CA ALA A 165 1.72 -21.03 21.35
C ALA A 165 2.30 -20.58 19.99
N ASP A 166 1.85 -19.47 19.43
CA ASP A 166 2.44 -18.86 18.23
C ASP A 166 3.81 -18.20 18.52
N ASN A 167 4.12 -17.89 19.79
CA ASN A 167 5.27 -17.09 20.22
C ASN A 167 6.09 -17.76 21.32
N PRO A 168 6.66 -18.95 21.08
CA PRO A 168 7.37 -19.72 22.12
C PRO A 168 8.61 -19.02 22.67
N GLY A 169 9.18 -18.06 21.94
CA GLY A 169 10.31 -17.23 22.37
C GLY A 169 9.94 -16.05 23.27
N LEU A 170 8.65 -15.76 23.47
CA LEU A 170 8.21 -14.56 24.17
C LEU A 170 7.36 -14.88 25.41
N ARG A 171 7.61 -14.16 26.51
CA ARG A 171 6.72 -14.11 27.68
C ARG A 171 5.82 -12.89 27.57
N LEU A 172 4.71 -13.06 26.85
CA LEU A 172 3.79 -11.96 26.56
C LEU A 172 3.12 -11.43 27.83
N PRO A 173 2.93 -10.10 27.96
CA PRO A 173 2.38 -9.46 29.16
C PRO A 173 0.88 -9.69 29.30
N ALA A 174 0.38 -9.68 30.54
CA ALA A 174 -1.04 -9.76 30.87
C ALA A 174 -1.71 -8.39 30.68
N ILE A 175 -1.71 -7.86 29.45
CA ILE A 175 -2.37 -6.62 29.08
C ILE A 175 -3.48 -6.85 28.06
N ARG A 176 -4.46 -5.95 28.07
CA ARG A 176 -5.62 -6.05 27.17
C ARG A 176 -5.21 -5.77 25.73
N ILE A 177 -5.78 -6.55 24.81
CA ILE A 177 -5.70 -6.27 23.38
C ILE A 177 -6.75 -5.24 23.01
N VAL A 178 -6.34 -4.24 22.23
CA VAL A 178 -7.23 -3.22 21.66
C VAL A 178 -7.20 -3.35 20.13
N PRO A 179 -8.15 -4.09 19.52
CA PRO A 179 -8.24 -4.17 18.07
C PRO A 179 -8.67 -2.82 17.50
N VAL A 180 -7.92 -2.32 16.52
CA VAL A 180 -8.20 -1.07 15.82
C VAL A 180 -8.68 -1.40 14.41
N VAL A 181 -9.93 -1.04 14.12
CA VAL A 181 -10.61 -1.30 12.85
C VAL A 181 -10.86 -0.01 12.09
N ARG A 182 -11.30 -0.11 10.85
CA ARG A 182 -11.60 1.04 10.00
C ARG A 182 -12.99 1.57 10.31
N SER A 183 -13.14 2.90 10.36
CA SER A 183 -14.42 3.57 10.63
C SER A 183 -15.21 3.88 9.37
N GLU A 184 -14.57 3.92 8.21
CA GLU A 184 -15.15 4.19 6.89
C GLU A 184 -15.33 2.91 6.06
N GLY A 185 -15.95 3.03 4.90
CA GLY A 185 -16.02 1.97 3.90
C GLY A 185 -14.65 1.73 3.24
N SER A 186 -13.95 0.70 3.69
CA SER A 186 -12.55 0.41 3.38
C SER A 186 -12.37 -0.85 2.52
N GLY A 187 -11.55 -0.74 1.47
CA GLY A 187 -11.12 -1.89 0.68
C GLY A 187 -10.30 -2.89 1.50
N SER A 188 -9.45 -2.41 2.41
CA SER A 188 -8.69 -3.27 3.33
C SER A 188 -9.62 -4.06 4.25
N THR A 189 -10.68 -3.43 4.76
CA THR A 189 -11.72 -4.13 5.53
C THR A 189 -12.41 -5.19 4.69
N ALA A 190 -12.77 -4.88 3.45
CA ALA A 190 -13.44 -5.84 2.58
C ALA A 190 -12.53 -7.05 2.26
N GLN A 191 -11.25 -6.84 1.98
CA GLN A 191 -10.30 -7.94 1.75
C GLN A 191 -10.06 -8.76 3.02
N PHE A 192 -9.92 -8.12 4.18
CA PHE A 192 -9.76 -8.81 5.46
C PHE A 192 -10.99 -9.63 5.84
N THR A 193 -12.19 -9.09 5.66
CA THR A 193 -13.45 -9.80 5.95
C THR A 193 -13.72 -10.93 4.95
N GLN A 194 -13.32 -10.76 3.67
CA GLN A 194 -13.36 -11.83 2.68
C GLN A 194 -12.43 -12.99 3.07
N TRP A 195 -11.22 -12.67 3.51
CA TRP A 195 -10.29 -13.67 4.02
C TRP A 195 -10.87 -14.40 5.25
N MET A 196 -11.47 -13.68 6.22
CA MET A 196 -12.11 -14.30 7.38
C MET A 196 -13.29 -15.18 6.95
N TYR A 197 -14.10 -14.74 6.00
CA TYR A 197 -15.21 -15.52 5.45
C TYR A 197 -14.72 -16.79 4.75
N ALA A 198 -13.63 -16.72 4.02
CA ALA A 198 -13.07 -17.86 3.29
C ALA A 198 -12.38 -18.87 4.22
N THR A 199 -11.62 -18.41 5.23
CA THR A 199 -10.69 -19.25 6.01
C THR A 199 -11.09 -19.45 7.48
N GLN A 200 -11.95 -18.58 8.04
CA GLN A 200 -12.37 -18.56 9.45
C GLN A 200 -13.90 -18.46 9.56
N ARG A 201 -14.61 -19.09 8.66
CA ARG A 201 -16.06 -18.94 8.43
C ARG A 201 -16.91 -19.04 9.69
N SER A 202 -16.69 -20.04 10.55
CA SER A 202 -17.47 -20.22 11.77
C SER A 202 -17.30 -19.04 12.75
N LEU A 203 -16.06 -18.59 12.97
CA LEU A 203 -15.78 -17.43 13.82
C LEU A 203 -16.41 -16.15 13.24
N TRP A 204 -16.27 -15.95 11.92
CA TRP A 204 -16.78 -14.77 11.25
C TRP A 204 -18.31 -14.73 11.27
N ASN A 205 -18.99 -15.83 10.94
CA ASN A 205 -20.45 -15.90 10.97
C ASN A 205 -21.02 -15.68 12.38
N SER A 206 -20.41 -16.29 13.41
CA SER A 206 -20.83 -16.08 14.80
C SER A 206 -20.65 -14.63 15.25
N TYR A 207 -19.56 -13.99 14.83
CA TYR A 207 -19.31 -12.57 15.11
C TYR A 207 -20.32 -11.67 14.42
N CYS A 208 -20.61 -11.92 13.15
CA CYS A 208 -21.56 -11.14 12.37
C CYS A 208 -22.99 -11.27 12.90
N ALA A 209 -23.39 -12.47 13.31
CA ALA A 209 -24.69 -12.68 13.96
C ALA A 209 -24.81 -11.85 15.25
N ALA A 210 -23.74 -11.78 16.06
CA ALA A 210 -23.69 -10.91 17.24
C ALA A 210 -23.73 -9.41 16.90
N ALA A 211 -23.35 -9.04 15.67
CA ALA A 211 -23.44 -7.67 15.16
C ALA A 211 -24.76 -7.39 14.44
N GLY A 212 -25.73 -8.32 14.48
CA GLY A 212 -27.01 -8.19 13.79
C GLY A 212 -26.96 -8.33 12.27
N ARG A 213 -25.88 -8.95 11.73
CA ARG A 213 -25.69 -9.16 10.28
C ARG A 213 -25.80 -10.65 9.93
N ASN A 214 -26.81 -11.01 9.12
CA ASN A 214 -26.98 -12.37 8.63
C ASN A 214 -27.66 -12.35 7.24
N PRO A 215 -27.08 -12.95 6.19
CA PRO A 215 -25.74 -13.57 6.16
C PRO A 215 -24.60 -12.55 6.21
N CYS A 216 -23.43 -12.99 6.68
CA CYS A 216 -22.24 -12.17 6.70
C CYS A 216 -21.21 -12.73 5.72
N THR A 217 -20.97 -11.98 4.67
CA THR A 217 -19.93 -12.26 3.67
C THR A 217 -18.81 -11.22 3.76
N GLN A 218 -18.21 -10.88 2.67
CA GLN A 218 -17.33 -9.73 2.54
C GLN A 218 -18.09 -8.42 2.86
N THR A 219 -17.47 -7.53 3.63
CA THR A 219 -18.02 -6.19 3.91
C THR A 219 -16.92 -5.14 3.95
N SER A 220 -17.16 -3.97 3.38
CA SER A 220 -16.21 -2.83 3.43
C SER A 220 -16.33 -2.03 4.75
N VAL A 221 -17.43 -2.18 5.48
CA VAL A 221 -17.69 -1.55 6.78
C VAL A 221 -17.57 -2.59 7.88
N TYR A 222 -16.55 -2.48 8.73
CA TYR A 222 -16.32 -3.46 9.79
C TYR A 222 -17.46 -3.43 10.81
N PRO A 223 -18.14 -4.57 11.06
CA PRO A 223 -19.23 -4.61 12.04
C PRO A 223 -18.67 -4.50 13.47
N ILE A 224 -19.12 -3.51 14.22
CA ILE A 224 -18.67 -3.29 15.60
C ILE A 224 -19.73 -3.87 16.56
N VAL A 225 -19.30 -4.81 17.40
CA VAL A 225 -20.13 -5.37 18.47
C VAL A 225 -19.81 -4.63 19.77
N PRO A 226 -20.79 -3.98 20.43
CA PRO A 226 -20.57 -3.30 21.70
C PRO A 226 -19.93 -4.20 22.77
N GLY A 227 -19.05 -3.65 23.60
CA GLY A 227 -18.39 -4.39 24.69
C GLY A 227 -17.22 -5.29 24.27
N ARG A 228 -16.90 -5.39 22.97
CA ARG A 228 -15.73 -6.16 22.49
C ARG A 228 -14.42 -5.40 22.52
N GLY A 229 -14.44 -4.11 22.89
CA GLY A 229 -13.22 -3.29 23.13
C GLY A 229 -12.50 -2.86 21.87
N MET A 230 -13.18 -2.82 20.74
CA MET A 230 -12.65 -2.33 19.46
C MET A 230 -12.67 -0.82 19.40
N VAL A 231 -11.67 -0.24 18.72
CA VAL A 231 -11.58 1.18 18.40
C VAL A 231 -11.64 1.34 16.88
N ALA A 232 -12.44 2.30 16.40
CA ALA A 232 -12.53 2.59 14.98
C ALA A 232 -11.73 3.86 14.65
N GLN A 233 -10.94 3.83 13.57
CA GLN A 233 -10.12 4.93 13.09
C GLN A 233 -10.25 5.08 11.57
N ALA A 234 -10.23 6.34 11.10
CA ALA A 234 -10.38 6.63 9.67
C ALA A 234 -9.06 6.43 8.91
N GLY A 235 -9.12 5.67 7.83
CA GLY A 235 -7.99 5.42 6.93
C GLY A 235 -6.85 4.61 7.56
N ASP A 236 -5.91 4.20 6.73
CA ASP A 236 -4.68 3.54 7.20
C ASP A 236 -3.86 4.47 8.09
N LEU A 237 -3.86 5.79 7.78
CA LEU A 237 -3.17 6.80 8.58
C LEU A 237 -3.75 6.93 9.99
N GLY A 238 -5.08 6.94 10.13
CA GLY A 238 -5.74 6.99 11.44
C GLY A 238 -5.46 5.73 12.26
N VAL A 239 -5.54 4.54 11.65
CA VAL A 239 -5.22 3.28 12.33
C VAL A 239 -3.75 3.23 12.76
N SER A 240 -2.80 3.51 11.86
CA SER A 240 -1.37 3.49 12.18
C SER A 240 -1.01 4.58 13.20
N GLY A 241 -1.58 5.78 13.07
CA GLY A 241 -1.40 6.88 14.01
C GLY A 241 -1.92 6.56 15.42
N TYR A 242 -3.07 5.88 15.53
CA TYR A 242 -3.58 5.40 16.83
C TYR A 242 -2.64 4.37 17.46
N VAL A 243 -2.27 3.33 16.69
CA VAL A 243 -1.38 2.25 17.19
C VAL A 243 -0.02 2.80 17.61
N ALA A 244 0.48 3.83 16.93
CA ALA A 244 1.79 4.42 17.23
C ALA A 244 1.80 5.29 18.50
N GLN A 245 0.66 5.64 19.09
CA GLN A 245 0.62 6.46 20.30
C GLN A 245 1.22 5.71 21.50
N PRO A 246 2.01 6.38 22.34
CA PRO A 246 2.61 5.77 23.54
C PRO A 246 1.58 5.15 24.49
N GLN A 247 0.41 5.76 24.64
CA GLN A 247 -0.70 5.30 25.47
C GLN A 247 -1.51 4.15 24.85
N ALA A 248 -1.35 3.86 23.57
CA ALA A 248 -2.04 2.76 22.89
C ALA A 248 -1.32 1.40 23.07
N LEU A 249 -0.66 1.20 24.22
CA LEU A 249 -0.03 -0.07 24.55
C LEU A 249 -1.08 -1.20 24.55
N GLY A 250 -0.82 -2.27 23.81
CA GLY A 250 -1.75 -3.36 23.58
C GLY A 250 -2.59 -3.24 22.31
N ALA A 251 -2.50 -2.11 21.58
CA ALA A 251 -3.23 -1.93 20.33
C ALA A 251 -2.64 -2.79 19.18
N ILE A 252 -3.55 -3.27 18.32
CA ILE A 252 -3.25 -3.95 17.05
C ILE A 252 -4.27 -3.52 16.00
N GLY A 253 -3.81 -3.06 14.83
CA GLY A 253 -4.68 -2.61 13.75
C GLY A 253 -4.21 -3.12 12.39
N TYR A 254 -5.14 -3.33 11.45
CA TYR A 254 -4.75 -3.70 10.09
C TYR A 254 -4.57 -2.45 9.22
N VAL A 255 -3.44 -2.40 8.53
CA VAL A 255 -3.02 -1.33 7.62
C VAL A 255 -2.27 -1.90 6.42
N GLN A 256 -2.14 -1.12 5.37
CA GLN A 256 -1.17 -1.43 4.33
C GLN A 256 0.27 -1.31 4.89
N TYR A 257 1.15 -2.18 4.45
CA TYR A 257 2.49 -2.37 5.04
C TYR A 257 3.35 -1.10 5.09
N SER A 258 3.22 -0.20 4.09
CA SER A 258 3.96 1.06 4.05
C SER A 258 3.73 1.96 5.27
N TYR A 259 2.53 1.91 5.85
CA TYR A 259 2.22 2.74 7.03
C TYR A 259 2.98 2.28 8.28
N ALA A 260 3.15 0.98 8.46
CA ALA A 260 3.98 0.45 9.54
C ALA A 260 5.47 0.79 9.33
N ILE A 261 5.94 0.74 8.08
CA ILE A 261 7.31 1.16 7.72
C ILE A 261 7.52 2.63 8.04
N GLN A 262 6.63 3.52 7.59
CA GLN A 262 6.74 4.97 7.82
C GLN A 262 6.61 5.35 9.29
N ALA A 263 5.78 4.63 10.05
CA ALA A 263 5.62 4.83 11.49
C ALA A 263 6.80 4.28 12.31
N ASN A 264 7.75 3.58 11.72
CA ASN A 264 8.82 2.84 12.41
C ASN A 264 8.26 1.84 13.44
N PHE A 265 7.14 1.17 13.09
CA PHE A 265 6.48 0.19 13.95
C PHE A 265 6.57 -1.23 13.39
N PRO A 266 6.59 -2.24 14.29
CA PRO A 266 6.57 -3.64 13.88
C PRO A 266 5.19 -4.05 13.38
N VAL A 267 5.18 -5.15 12.62
CA VAL A 267 3.97 -5.85 12.20
C VAL A 267 4.03 -7.31 12.66
N ALA A 268 2.89 -7.90 12.98
CA ALA A 268 2.84 -9.32 13.27
C ALA A 268 3.11 -10.13 11.98
N LYS A 269 4.04 -11.08 12.04
CA LYS A 269 4.17 -12.10 11.01
C LYS A 269 2.93 -12.99 11.03
N MET A 270 2.36 -13.26 9.87
CA MET A 270 1.17 -14.09 9.72
C MET A 270 1.55 -15.50 9.28
N LEU A 271 0.99 -16.52 9.96
CA LEU A 271 1.18 -17.91 9.56
C LEU A 271 0.49 -18.18 8.22
N ASN A 272 1.25 -18.70 7.26
CA ASN A 272 0.74 -19.15 5.97
C ASN A 272 0.49 -20.67 5.92
N ASN A 273 -0.08 -21.17 4.85
CA ASN A 273 -0.35 -22.59 4.67
C ASN A 273 0.91 -23.42 4.34
N GLY A 274 2.05 -22.77 4.07
CA GLY A 274 3.36 -23.39 4.00
C GLY A 274 4.01 -23.62 5.38
N ASN A 275 3.28 -23.38 6.47
CA ASN A 275 3.74 -23.48 7.86
C ASN A 275 4.88 -22.51 8.23
N TYR A 276 4.92 -21.32 7.60
CA TYR A 276 5.86 -20.26 7.96
C TYR A 276 5.12 -18.97 8.34
N TYR A 277 5.70 -18.24 9.27
CA TYR A 277 5.26 -16.90 9.64
C TYR A 277 5.97 -15.88 8.76
N THR A 278 5.23 -15.11 7.98
CA THR A 278 5.75 -14.16 7.02
C THR A 278 5.19 -12.75 7.24
N GLU A 279 5.90 -11.73 6.77
CA GLU A 279 5.43 -10.36 6.62
C GLU A 279 5.29 -10.02 5.11
N PRO A 280 4.49 -9.01 4.71
CA PRO A 280 4.20 -8.76 3.31
C PRO A 280 5.31 -7.97 2.61
N THR A 281 6.53 -8.52 2.56
CA THR A 281 7.59 -7.97 1.71
C THR A 281 7.17 -8.01 0.24
N ALA A 282 7.80 -7.20 -0.59
CA ALA A 282 7.50 -7.17 -2.02
C ALA A 282 7.59 -8.56 -2.68
N GLY A 283 8.59 -9.37 -2.29
CA GLY A 283 8.77 -10.73 -2.78
C GLY A 283 7.69 -11.68 -2.28
N HIS A 284 7.39 -11.69 -0.98
CA HIS A 284 6.33 -12.53 -0.40
C HIS A 284 4.95 -12.25 -1.03
N VAL A 285 4.65 -10.95 -1.29
CA VAL A 285 3.43 -10.54 -2.01
C VAL A 285 3.45 -11.06 -3.45
N ALA A 286 4.57 -10.89 -4.16
CA ALA A 286 4.70 -11.35 -5.54
C ALA A 286 4.51 -12.88 -5.64
N VAL A 287 5.10 -13.68 -4.73
CA VAL A 287 4.89 -15.13 -4.67
C VAL A 287 3.42 -15.48 -4.41
N SER A 288 2.78 -14.79 -3.46
CA SER A 288 1.37 -15.02 -3.13
C SER A 288 0.47 -14.80 -4.32
N LEU A 289 0.69 -13.71 -5.04
CA LEU A 289 -0.16 -13.28 -6.16
C LEU A 289 0.06 -14.06 -7.46
N LEU A 290 1.01 -15.02 -7.51
CA LEU A 290 1.06 -16.03 -8.57
C LEU A 290 -0.20 -16.91 -8.57
N LYS A 291 -0.94 -16.99 -7.46
CA LYS A 291 -2.21 -17.74 -7.34
C LYS A 291 -3.46 -16.85 -7.46
N ALA A 292 -3.30 -15.53 -7.59
CA ALA A 292 -4.43 -14.65 -7.85
C ALA A 292 -5.03 -14.94 -9.25
N LYS A 293 -6.34 -15.16 -9.29
CA LYS A 293 -7.08 -15.28 -10.54
C LYS A 293 -7.57 -13.90 -10.96
N ILE A 294 -7.25 -13.51 -12.18
CA ILE A 294 -7.70 -12.24 -12.74
C ILE A 294 -8.87 -12.51 -13.67
N ASN A 295 -9.97 -11.79 -13.47
CA ASN A 295 -11.12 -11.90 -14.36
C ASN A 295 -10.79 -11.27 -15.72
N LEU A 296 -10.85 -12.08 -16.76
CA LEU A 296 -10.50 -11.68 -18.12
C LEU A 296 -11.74 -11.47 -19.02
N ASN A 297 -12.95 -11.44 -18.45
CA ASN A 297 -14.19 -11.17 -19.20
C ASN A 297 -14.25 -9.69 -19.61
N LYS A 298 -13.76 -9.38 -20.81
CA LYS A 298 -13.74 -8.02 -21.37
C LYS A 298 -15.12 -7.44 -21.66
N ASN A 299 -16.16 -8.29 -21.71
CA ASN A 299 -17.53 -7.88 -22.02
C ASN A 299 -18.27 -7.31 -20.80
N ASP A 300 -17.75 -7.54 -19.58
CA ASP A 300 -18.32 -6.98 -18.35
C ASP A 300 -17.31 -6.06 -17.66
N PRO A 301 -17.44 -4.74 -17.80
CA PRO A 301 -16.54 -3.76 -17.19
C PRO A 301 -16.56 -3.80 -15.66
N ASN A 302 -17.64 -4.33 -15.04
CA ASN A 302 -17.75 -4.41 -13.58
C ASN A 302 -16.80 -5.43 -12.95
N VAL A 303 -16.34 -6.41 -13.75
CA VAL A 303 -15.48 -7.49 -13.26
C VAL A 303 -14.15 -7.60 -14.01
N TYR A 304 -14.02 -7.01 -15.20
CA TYR A 304 -12.79 -7.12 -15.99
C TYR A 304 -11.58 -6.59 -15.24
N LEU A 305 -10.53 -7.38 -15.15
CA LEU A 305 -9.28 -7.17 -14.39
C LEU A 305 -9.43 -7.18 -12.86
N THR A 306 -10.61 -7.51 -12.32
CA THR A 306 -10.75 -7.73 -10.87
C THR A 306 -10.11 -9.05 -10.44
N GLN A 307 -9.77 -9.14 -9.16
CA GLN A 307 -9.06 -10.28 -8.58
C GLN A 307 -9.98 -11.22 -7.79
N ASP A 308 -9.77 -12.53 -7.95
CA ASP A 308 -10.20 -13.56 -7.01
C ASP A 308 -8.96 -14.06 -6.25
N LEU A 309 -8.97 -13.90 -4.93
CA LEU A 309 -7.85 -14.22 -4.05
C LEU A 309 -8.04 -15.54 -3.29
N SER A 310 -9.04 -16.33 -3.61
CA SER A 310 -9.35 -17.59 -2.90
C SER A 310 -8.15 -18.54 -2.84
N ASP A 311 -7.44 -18.72 -3.97
CA ASP A 311 -6.27 -19.58 -4.05
C ASP A 311 -5.01 -18.95 -3.42
N VAL A 312 -4.98 -17.63 -3.26
CA VAL A 312 -3.91 -16.93 -2.51
C VAL A 312 -3.98 -17.29 -1.04
N TYR A 313 -5.18 -17.35 -0.46
CA TYR A 313 -5.38 -17.66 0.96
C TYR A 313 -4.94 -19.08 1.34
N THR A 314 -4.96 -19.99 0.39
CA THR A 314 -4.66 -21.43 0.59
C THR A 314 -3.32 -21.86 0.01
N ASN A 315 -2.54 -20.93 -0.56
CA ASN A 315 -1.25 -21.22 -1.17
C ASN A 315 -0.26 -21.80 -0.15
N THR A 316 0.34 -22.96 -0.47
CA THR A 316 1.25 -23.71 0.40
C THR A 316 2.73 -23.35 0.22
N ASP A 317 3.08 -22.43 -0.68
CA ASP A 317 4.47 -21.97 -0.78
C ASP A 317 4.88 -21.27 0.53
N PRO A 318 5.98 -21.67 1.17
CA PRO A 318 6.39 -21.11 2.46
C PRO A 318 6.69 -19.61 2.44
N ARG A 319 6.88 -19.02 1.26
CA ARG A 319 7.18 -17.60 1.09
C ARG A 319 5.94 -16.72 1.03
N THR A 320 4.72 -17.29 0.98
CA THR A 320 3.49 -16.51 0.77
C THR A 320 3.11 -15.65 1.97
N TYR A 321 2.48 -14.52 1.70
CA TYR A 321 1.75 -13.72 2.68
C TYR A 321 0.24 -13.77 2.36
N PRO A 322 -0.62 -14.33 3.23
CA PRO A 322 -2.01 -14.64 2.87
C PRO A 322 -2.90 -13.44 2.52
N LEU A 323 -2.67 -12.27 3.12
CA LEU A 323 -3.45 -11.05 2.88
C LEU A 323 -2.79 -10.14 1.82
N SER A 324 -2.38 -10.74 0.70
CA SER A 324 -1.87 -10.06 -0.49
C SER A 324 -2.97 -9.78 -1.50
N GLY A 325 -2.89 -8.64 -2.19
CA GLY A 325 -3.87 -8.25 -3.21
C GLY A 325 -3.38 -7.11 -4.10
N TYR A 326 -4.25 -6.70 -5.02
CA TYR A 326 -4.05 -5.56 -5.92
C TYR A 326 -4.98 -4.42 -5.57
N SER A 327 -4.55 -3.18 -5.86
CA SER A 327 -5.38 -1.99 -5.91
C SER A 327 -5.61 -1.57 -7.35
N TYR A 328 -6.71 -0.87 -7.61
CA TYR A 328 -7.12 -0.41 -8.93
C TYR A 328 -7.27 1.09 -8.98
N MET A 329 -6.91 1.71 -10.11
CA MET A 329 -7.52 2.96 -10.53
C MET A 329 -8.83 2.67 -11.26
N ILE A 330 -9.84 3.50 -11.04
CA ILE A 330 -11.11 3.53 -11.76
C ILE A 330 -11.02 4.69 -12.72
N LEU A 331 -10.99 4.39 -14.02
CA LEU A 331 -10.70 5.32 -15.10
C LEU A 331 -11.99 5.68 -15.84
N PRO A 332 -12.20 6.94 -16.19
CA PRO A 332 -13.31 7.37 -17.05
C PRO A 332 -13.05 6.93 -18.50
N VAL A 333 -14.07 6.40 -19.17
CA VAL A 333 -13.97 6.00 -20.59
C VAL A 333 -14.97 6.75 -21.47
N SER A 334 -15.49 7.89 -21.00
CA SER A 334 -16.37 8.80 -21.75
C SER A 334 -16.10 10.27 -21.38
N LEU A 335 -16.57 11.20 -22.21
CA LEU A 335 -16.45 12.65 -21.99
C LEU A 335 -17.63 13.24 -21.18
N ASN A 336 -18.19 12.48 -20.27
CA ASN A 336 -19.24 12.99 -19.39
C ASN A 336 -18.64 13.91 -18.30
N ASN A 337 -19.37 14.96 -17.91
CA ASN A 337 -18.95 15.86 -16.84
C ASN A 337 -18.52 15.06 -15.58
N PRO A 338 -17.35 15.31 -15.00
CA PRO A 338 -16.45 16.48 -15.21
C PRO A 338 -15.32 16.26 -16.24
N MET A 339 -15.39 15.21 -17.08
CA MET A 339 -14.32 14.82 -17.99
C MET A 339 -14.19 15.73 -19.22
N THR A 340 -12.93 15.97 -19.60
CA THR A 340 -12.54 16.62 -20.87
C THR A 340 -11.40 15.83 -21.50
N THR A 341 -11.14 16.03 -22.79
CA THR A 341 -9.98 15.39 -23.46
C THR A 341 -8.64 15.77 -22.83
N ALA A 342 -8.49 17.01 -22.35
CA ALA A 342 -7.29 17.47 -21.66
C ALA A 342 -7.09 16.76 -20.29
N LYS A 343 -8.17 16.55 -19.52
CA LYS A 343 -8.11 15.73 -18.29
C LYS A 343 -7.77 14.28 -18.62
N GLY A 344 -8.34 13.74 -19.69
CA GLY A 344 -8.06 12.39 -20.15
C GLY A 344 -6.60 12.19 -20.54
N GLU A 345 -5.98 13.15 -21.21
CA GLU A 345 -4.55 13.15 -21.50
C GLU A 345 -3.72 13.12 -20.21
N THR A 346 -4.03 13.99 -19.23
CA THR A 346 -3.32 14.03 -17.94
C THR A 346 -3.49 12.73 -17.15
N ILE A 347 -4.71 12.15 -17.07
CA ILE A 347 -4.95 10.88 -16.40
C ILE A 347 -4.17 9.74 -17.06
N ALA A 348 -4.17 9.71 -18.40
CA ALA A 348 -3.45 8.67 -19.14
C ALA A 348 -1.94 8.75 -18.94
N ASP A 349 -1.35 9.95 -18.94
CA ASP A 349 0.09 10.13 -18.71
C ASP A 349 0.47 9.87 -17.25
N PHE A 350 -0.37 10.23 -16.29
CA PHE A 350 -0.19 9.83 -14.88
C PHE A 350 -0.28 8.30 -14.72
N GLY A 351 -1.26 7.65 -15.33
CA GLY A 351 -1.40 6.19 -15.34
C GLY A 351 -0.22 5.49 -16.01
N LYS A 352 0.30 6.05 -17.09
CA LYS A 352 1.52 5.61 -17.78
C LYS A 352 2.74 5.64 -16.86
N TYR A 353 2.91 6.76 -16.13
CA TYR A 353 3.94 6.88 -15.10
C TYR A 353 3.77 5.80 -14.01
N ALA A 354 2.56 5.65 -13.46
CA ALA A 354 2.26 4.69 -12.41
C ALA A 354 2.54 3.24 -12.83
N LEU A 355 2.21 2.86 -14.07
CA LEU A 355 2.44 1.52 -14.61
C LEU A 355 3.91 1.23 -15.02
N CYS A 356 4.71 2.27 -15.24
CA CYS A 356 6.09 2.14 -15.71
C CYS A 356 7.09 2.57 -14.64
N GLN A 357 7.50 3.83 -14.64
CA GLN A 357 8.52 4.36 -13.70
C GLN A 357 8.07 4.23 -12.23
N GLY A 358 6.78 4.41 -11.97
CA GLY A 358 6.21 4.28 -10.63
C GLY A 358 6.44 2.90 -10.01
N GLN A 359 6.48 1.83 -10.82
CA GLN A 359 6.68 0.47 -10.33
C GLN A 359 8.11 0.23 -9.80
N THR A 360 9.11 0.98 -10.24
CA THR A 360 10.49 0.82 -9.76
C THR A 360 10.65 1.25 -8.30
N GLN A 361 9.76 2.08 -7.79
CA GLN A 361 9.85 2.69 -6.46
C GLN A 361 8.97 2.00 -5.41
N VAL A 362 7.95 1.22 -5.83
CA VAL A 362 6.93 0.71 -4.90
C VAL A 362 7.49 -0.26 -3.85
N ASN A 363 8.54 -1.03 -4.19
CA ASN A 363 9.13 -1.98 -3.26
C ASN A 363 9.74 -1.29 -2.03
N SER A 364 10.41 -0.16 -2.21
CA SER A 364 10.99 0.63 -1.11
C SER A 364 9.92 1.28 -0.23
N LEU A 365 8.72 1.49 -0.76
CA LEU A 365 7.57 2.01 -0.02
C LEU A 365 6.82 0.93 0.77
N GLY A 366 7.11 -0.36 0.55
CA GLY A 366 6.37 -1.47 1.19
C GLY A 366 5.21 -2.01 0.37
N TYR A 367 5.26 -1.85 -0.95
CA TYR A 367 4.37 -2.49 -1.91
C TYR A 367 5.12 -3.54 -2.73
N SER A 368 4.45 -4.16 -3.69
CA SER A 368 5.03 -5.06 -4.68
C SER A 368 4.69 -4.54 -6.08
N ALA A 369 5.65 -4.60 -6.98
CA ALA A 369 5.43 -4.18 -8.35
C ALA A 369 4.50 -5.15 -9.09
N LEU A 370 3.73 -4.61 -10.03
CA LEU A 370 2.80 -5.38 -10.85
C LEU A 370 3.54 -6.30 -11.82
N PRO A 371 3.04 -7.53 -12.08
CA PRO A 371 3.57 -8.40 -13.12
C PRO A 371 3.28 -7.84 -14.52
N ILE A 372 4.08 -8.27 -15.51
CA ILE A 372 4.06 -7.72 -16.87
C ILE A 372 2.67 -7.79 -17.54
N ASN A 373 1.93 -8.88 -17.33
CA ASN A 373 0.59 -9.08 -17.91
C ASN A 373 -0.43 -8.04 -17.40
N LEU A 374 -0.34 -7.65 -16.10
CA LEU A 374 -1.20 -6.61 -15.53
C LEU A 374 -0.77 -5.21 -15.96
N VAL A 375 0.52 -4.96 -16.13
CA VAL A 375 1.01 -3.71 -16.73
C VAL A 375 0.50 -3.56 -18.18
N GLN A 376 0.60 -4.62 -18.99
CA GLN A 376 0.07 -4.64 -20.36
C GLN A 376 -1.43 -4.35 -20.38
N ALA A 377 -2.21 -5.08 -19.57
CA ALA A 377 -3.64 -4.86 -19.44
C ALA A 377 -3.97 -3.44 -18.96
N GLY A 378 -3.18 -2.88 -18.06
CA GLY A 378 -3.32 -1.49 -17.60
C GLY A 378 -3.16 -0.48 -18.74
N PHE A 379 -2.16 -0.66 -19.60
CA PHE A 379 -1.99 0.19 -20.80
C PHE A 379 -3.17 0.08 -21.76
N ASP A 380 -3.78 -1.10 -21.90
CA ASP A 380 -4.99 -1.27 -22.71
C ASP A 380 -6.18 -0.50 -22.12
N GLN A 381 -6.28 -0.38 -20.79
CA GLN A 381 -7.32 0.44 -20.16
C GLN A 381 -7.05 1.94 -20.36
N LEU A 382 -5.81 2.39 -20.26
CA LEU A 382 -5.44 3.79 -20.50
C LEU A 382 -5.83 4.26 -21.90
N ARG A 383 -5.71 3.38 -22.93
CA ARG A 383 -6.10 3.69 -24.31
C ARG A 383 -7.59 3.94 -24.48
N LYS A 384 -8.43 3.50 -23.53
CA LYS A 384 -9.89 3.74 -23.56
C LYS A 384 -10.29 5.13 -23.08
N ILE A 385 -9.38 5.85 -22.41
CA ILE A 385 -9.66 7.20 -21.87
C ILE A 385 -9.75 8.20 -23.04
N PRO A 386 -10.84 8.96 -23.17
CA PRO A 386 -10.95 9.98 -24.20
C PRO A 386 -9.85 11.05 -24.05
N GLY A 387 -9.11 11.31 -25.13
CA GLY A 387 -7.96 12.23 -25.10
C GLY A 387 -6.63 11.58 -24.75
N ALA A 388 -6.61 10.30 -24.38
CA ALA A 388 -5.38 9.57 -24.08
C ALA A 388 -4.46 9.47 -25.32
N LYS A 389 -3.21 9.86 -25.16
CA LYS A 389 -2.15 9.72 -26.18
C LYS A 389 -1.18 8.60 -25.78
N VAL A 390 -1.71 7.38 -25.69
CA VAL A 390 -0.92 6.19 -25.31
C VAL A 390 -0.44 5.50 -26.59
N GLY A 391 0.79 5.84 -27.00
CA GLY A 391 1.46 5.19 -28.13
C GLY A 391 1.89 3.73 -27.84
N ASN A 392 2.63 3.14 -28.75
CA ASN A 392 3.27 1.85 -28.54
C ASN A 392 4.40 2.02 -27.50
N ILE A 393 4.18 1.47 -26.30
CA ILE A 393 5.16 1.54 -25.23
C ILE A 393 5.96 0.24 -25.23
N ALA A 394 7.28 0.36 -25.26
CA ALA A 394 8.17 -0.76 -25.01
C ALA A 394 8.11 -1.11 -23.51
N ILE A 395 7.09 -1.89 -23.10
CA ILE A 395 6.80 -2.18 -21.69
C ILE A 395 8.03 -2.73 -20.96
N ARG A 396 8.88 -3.48 -21.66
CA ARG A 396 10.13 -4.01 -21.09
C ARG A 396 11.12 -2.91 -20.70
N SER A 397 11.07 -1.73 -21.33
CA SER A 397 11.92 -0.57 -20.96
C SER A 397 11.48 0.13 -19.67
N CYS A 398 10.36 -0.26 -19.07
CA CYS A 398 9.91 0.28 -17.79
C CYS A 398 10.80 -0.11 -16.60
N ASN A 399 11.76 -1.03 -16.75
CA ASN A 399 12.65 -1.52 -15.69
C ASN A 399 11.90 -2.01 -14.44
N ASN A 400 10.70 -2.54 -14.63
CA ASN A 400 9.90 -3.07 -13.53
C ASN A 400 10.59 -4.31 -12.93
N PRO A 401 10.76 -4.38 -11.59
CA PRO A 401 11.50 -5.46 -10.93
C PRO A 401 10.89 -6.85 -11.08
N THR A 402 9.63 -6.95 -11.56
CA THR A 402 8.98 -8.23 -11.83
C THR A 402 9.26 -8.77 -13.23
N PHE A 403 9.81 -7.96 -14.15
CA PHE A 403 9.95 -8.34 -15.53
C PHE A 403 11.15 -9.27 -15.75
N SER A 404 10.96 -10.26 -16.61
CA SER A 404 11.98 -11.17 -17.11
C SER A 404 11.89 -11.30 -18.64
N THR A 405 12.89 -11.89 -19.25
CA THR A 405 12.89 -12.18 -20.69
C THR A 405 11.92 -13.30 -21.09
N ASP A 406 11.68 -14.24 -20.17
CA ASP A 406 10.81 -15.40 -20.35
C ASP A 406 9.34 -15.15 -19.91
N GLY A 407 9.02 -13.94 -19.41
CA GLY A 407 7.68 -13.59 -18.92
C GLY A 407 7.37 -14.04 -17.49
N THR A 408 8.30 -14.74 -16.82
CA THR A 408 8.13 -15.11 -15.40
C THR A 408 8.28 -13.88 -14.50
N ASN A 409 7.64 -13.91 -13.32
CA ASN A 409 7.79 -12.85 -12.33
C ASN A 409 9.15 -13.00 -11.61
N THR A 410 10.12 -12.17 -11.98
CA THR A 410 11.48 -12.21 -11.43
C THR A 410 11.46 -12.01 -9.91
N LEU A 411 10.67 -11.08 -9.39
CA LEU A 411 10.59 -10.80 -7.95
C LEU A 411 10.09 -12.03 -7.18
N ALA A 412 9.06 -12.72 -7.67
CA ALA A 412 8.58 -13.95 -7.05
C ALA A 412 9.58 -15.11 -7.17
N ARG A 413 10.30 -15.21 -8.30
CA ARG A 413 11.28 -16.27 -8.54
C ARG A 413 12.51 -16.16 -7.64
N THR A 414 13.00 -14.94 -7.41
CA THR A 414 14.23 -14.68 -6.65
C THR A 414 14.00 -14.47 -5.16
N ASP A 415 12.75 -14.42 -4.71
CA ASP A 415 12.42 -14.24 -3.29
C ASP A 415 12.94 -15.43 -2.47
N PRO A 416 13.74 -15.19 -1.41
CA PRO A 416 14.31 -16.27 -0.63
C PRO A 416 13.27 -16.98 0.23
N ARG A 417 13.54 -18.23 0.61
CA ARG A 417 12.72 -18.91 1.61
C ARG A 417 12.86 -18.22 2.97
N PRO A 418 11.77 -18.15 3.76
CA PRO A 418 11.86 -17.68 5.13
C PRO A 418 12.83 -18.55 5.95
N PRO A 419 13.54 -17.97 6.93
CA PRO A 419 14.46 -18.72 7.77
C PRO A 419 13.71 -19.75 8.65
N ASP A 420 14.38 -20.82 9.06
CA ASP A 420 13.78 -21.90 9.86
C ASP A 420 13.20 -21.42 11.19
N CYS A 421 13.73 -20.35 11.78
CA CYS A 421 13.16 -19.75 12.97
C CYS A 421 11.80 -19.06 12.74
N ASP A 422 11.36 -18.89 11.50
CA ASP A 422 10.00 -18.45 11.14
C ASP A 422 9.05 -19.61 10.80
N LYS A 423 9.56 -20.85 10.77
CA LYS A 423 8.71 -22.03 10.65
C LYS A 423 7.87 -22.21 11.91
N LYS A 424 6.62 -22.67 11.75
CA LYS A 424 5.77 -23.03 12.88
C LYS A 424 6.45 -24.13 13.72
N GLY A 425 6.70 -23.85 14.99
CA GLY A 425 7.43 -24.74 15.89
C GLY A 425 8.05 -23.98 17.06
N PRO A 426 8.97 -24.64 17.80
CA PRO A 426 9.54 -24.08 19.03
C PRO A 426 10.55 -22.95 18.81
N LEU A 427 11.09 -22.80 17.61
CA LEU A 427 12.02 -21.72 17.28
C LEU A 427 11.26 -20.43 16.94
N GLN A 428 11.82 -19.30 17.29
CA GLN A 428 11.31 -17.97 16.92
C GLN A 428 12.47 -17.05 16.61
N CYS A 429 12.40 -16.35 15.46
CA CYS A 429 13.39 -15.34 15.09
C CYS A 429 13.35 -14.16 16.07
N THR A 430 14.51 -13.59 16.35
CA THR A 430 14.64 -12.38 17.19
C THR A 430 14.53 -11.09 16.40
N THR A 431 14.75 -11.17 15.08
CA THR A 431 14.72 -10.01 14.16
C THR A 431 13.35 -9.35 14.12
N GLY A 432 13.35 -8.01 14.13
CA GLY A 432 12.13 -7.21 14.01
C GLY A 432 11.51 -7.25 12.61
N THR A 433 10.31 -6.70 12.51
CA THR A 433 9.48 -6.67 11.31
C THR A 433 9.05 -5.25 10.94
N GLY A 434 8.53 -5.04 9.75
CA GLY A 434 7.99 -3.76 9.32
C GLY A 434 9.00 -2.62 9.40
N GLY A 435 8.57 -1.50 10.01
CA GLY A 435 9.44 -0.35 10.28
C GLY A 435 10.43 -0.57 11.43
N ALA A 436 10.32 -1.69 12.17
CA ALA A 436 11.20 -2.05 13.27
C ALA A 436 12.23 -3.15 12.91
N LYS A 437 12.54 -3.37 11.63
CA LYS A 437 13.46 -4.43 11.15
C LYS A 437 14.83 -4.42 11.82
N ASN A 438 15.35 -3.25 12.17
CA ASN A 438 16.65 -3.07 12.79
C ASN A 438 16.61 -3.19 14.34
N GLN A 439 15.44 -3.54 14.90
CA GLN A 439 15.25 -3.75 16.34
C GLN A 439 15.03 -5.23 16.61
N ASN A 440 15.84 -5.81 17.51
CA ASN A 440 15.69 -7.20 17.89
C ASN A 440 14.96 -7.33 19.22
N THR A 441 14.07 -8.31 19.32
CA THR A 441 13.50 -8.74 20.60
C THR A 441 14.18 -10.03 21.04
N PRO A 442 14.88 -10.04 22.18
CA PRO A 442 15.50 -11.26 22.69
C PRO A 442 14.46 -12.33 23.04
N ASN A 443 14.77 -13.58 22.78
CA ASN A 443 13.96 -14.71 23.24
C ASN A 443 14.18 -14.93 24.73
N ASN A 444 13.11 -14.84 25.53
CA ASN A 444 13.14 -15.04 27.00
C ASN A 444 13.01 -16.50 27.42
N ASN A 445 13.12 -17.46 26.50
CA ASN A 445 13.11 -18.86 26.86
C ASN A 445 14.47 -19.28 27.42
N ASN A 446 14.48 -19.80 28.63
CA ASN A 446 15.62 -20.52 29.23
C ASN A 446 16.02 -21.81 28.44
N ASN A 447 15.43 -22.03 27.26
CA ASN A 447 15.76 -23.13 26.33
C ASN A 447 16.99 -22.82 25.45
N GLY A 448 17.87 -21.91 25.87
CA GLY A 448 19.17 -21.71 25.24
C GLY A 448 20.01 -22.99 25.15
N ALA A 449 19.75 -23.96 26.00
CA ALA A 449 20.33 -25.30 25.93
C ALA A 449 19.74 -26.14 24.77
N ALA A 450 18.42 -26.11 24.55
CA ALA A 450 17.79 -26.88 23.49
C ALA A 450 18.09 -26.30 22.09
N VAL A 451 18.20 -24.96 21.94
CA VAL A 451 18.59 -24.32 20.69
C VAL A 451 20.07 -24.59 20.38
N ARG A 452 20.95 -24.56 21.36
CA ARG A 452 22.35 -24.96 21.19
C ARG A 452 22.50 -26.44 20.85
N ALA A 453 21.69 -27.33 21.44
CA ALA A 453 21.67 -28.75 21.10
C ALA A 453 21.15 -29.01 19.67
N ALA A 454 20.10 -28.30 19.21
CA ALA A 454 19.58 -28.43 17.85
C ALA A 454 20.57 -27.91 16.80
N VAL A 455 21.26 -26.78 17.06
CA VAL A 455 22.30 -26.25 16.19
C VAL A 455 23.54 -27.15 16.19
N ALA A 456 23.91 -27.74 17.32
CA ALA A 456 25.01 -28.68 17.40
C ALA A 456 24.72 -30.01 16.67
N GLN A 457 23.48 -30.50 16.69
CA GLN A 457 23.08 -31.70 15.93
C GLN A 457 23.08 -31.49 14.42
N VAL A 458 22.71 -30.30 13.94
CA VAL A 458 22.77 -29.96 12.50
C VAL A 458 24.23 -29.84 12.03
N ALA A 459 25.14 -29.38 12.90
CA ALA A 459 26.57 -29.28 12.58
C ALA A 459 27.29 -30.65 12.56
N THR A 460 26.73 -31.70 13.22
CA THR A 460 27.32 -33.03 13.26
C THR A 460 26.79 -34.01 12.21
N THR A 461 25.78 -33.61 11.42
CA THR A 461 25.20 -34.42 10.34
C THR A 461 25.61 -33.99 8.95
N ALA A 462 26.55 -33.04 8.79
CA ALA A 462 27.14 -32.75 7.51
C ALA A 462 28.11 -33.87 7.10
N PRO A 463 28.03 -34.47 5.90
CA PRO A 463 28.96 -35.47 5.42
C PRO A 463 30.36 -34.86 5.31
N ALA A 464 31.32 -35.51 6.01
CA ALA A 464 32.74 -35.24 5.83
C ALA A 464 33.21 -35.86 4.51
N ASP A 465 33.09 -35.14 3.41
CA ASP A 465 33.83 -35.44 2.19
C ASP A 465 34.05 -34.17 1.35
N LEU A 466 35.34 -33.99 1.03
CA LEU A 466 35.97 -33.01 0.11
C LEU A 466 36.73 -31.87 0.79
N VAL A 467 37.90 -32.23 1.36
CA VAL A 467 39.02 -31.29 1.48
C VAL A 467 40.17 -31.77 0.59
N PRO A 468 40.60 -31.04 -0.44
CA PRO A 468 41.88 -31.36 -1.09
C PRO A 468 43.03 -30.83 -0.25
N ALA A 469 43.96 -31.74 0.06
CA ALA A 469 45.23 -31.46 0.72
C ALA A 469 46.09 -30.48 -0.12
N ARG A 470 46.54 -29.41 0.48
CA ARG A 470 47.72 -28.65 -0.04
C ARG A 470 48.65 -28.19 1.07
N ALA A 471 49.75 -28.95 1.12
CA ALA A 471 51.13 -28.58 1.42
C ALA A 471 51.44 -27.59 2.55
N ALA A 472 52.05 -28.15 3.57
CA ALA A 472 52.85 -27.51 4.60
C ALA A 472 54.04 -26.76 4.02
N ARG A 473 54.25 -25.48 4.39
CA ARG A 473 55.56 -24.85 4.43
C ARG A 473 55.84 -24.30 5.83
N ARG A 474 56.71 -24.98 6.50
CA ARG A 474 57.44 -24.54 7.70
C ARG A 474 58.19 -23.23 7.40
N ARG A 475 58.08 -22.24 8.25
CA ARG A 475 59.21 -21.34 8.57
C ARG A 475 59.13 -20.89 10.03
N THR A 476 60.26 -20.98 10.61
CA THR A 476 60.70 -20.83 11.98
C THR A 476 60.71 -19.39 12.49
N ARG A 477 60.29 -19.24 13.72
CA ARG A 477 60.84 -18.54 14.89
C ARG A 477 61.68 -17.27 14.65
N ALA A 478 61.23 -16.14 15.25
CA ALA A 478 62.14 -15.25 16.00
C ALA A 478 61.34 -14.50 17.09
N ALA A 479 61.93 -14.42 18.27
CA ALA A 479 61.36 -13.88 19.51
C ALA A 479 61.78 -12.39 19.70
N ALA A 480 60.87 -11.66 20.34
CA ALA A 480 60.97 -10.54 21.29
C ALA A 480 62.06 -9.43 21.09
N PRO A 481 61.94 -8.20 21.61
CA PRO A 481 61.64 -7.95 23.03
C PRO A 481 60.68 -6.75 23.33
N SER A 482 60.30 -6.73 24.59
CA SER A 482 59.55 -5.73 25.35
C SER A 482 60.30 -4.36 25.45
N HIS A 483 59.55 -3.27 25.44
CA HIS A 483 59.92 -2.05 26.15
C HIS A 483 58.71 -1.35 26.76
N ASN A 484 58.77 -1.24 28.09
CA ASN A 484 58.05 -0.34 28.96
C ASN A 484 58.25 1.11 28.56
N ARG A 485 57.21 1.91 28.63
CA ARG A 485 57.26 3.24 29.24
C ARG A 485 55.90 3.79 29.64
N ALA A 486 55.95 4.42 30.79
CA ALA A 486 54.92 4.96 31.65
C ALA A 486 54.27 6.29 31.15
N PRO A 487 53.41 6.91 31.95
CA PRO A 487 52.18 7.62 31.53
C PRO A 487 52.40 9.11 31.31
N VAL A 488 51.58 9.72 30.44
CA VAL A 488 51.52 11.16 30.28
C VAL A 488 50.14 11.69 30.69
N THR A 489 50.22 12.64 31.59
CA THR A 489 49.26 13.47 32.30
C THR A 489 48.15 14.09 31.48
N ARG A 490 46.98 14.12 32.08
CA ARG A 490 45.80 14.93 31.72
C ARG A 490 46.08 16.45 31.83
N THR A 491 45.57 17.20 30.86
CA THR A 491 45.11 18.57 31.05
C THR A 491 43.74 18.77 30.43
N PRO A 492 42.85 19.53 31.11
CA PRO A 492 41.45 19.65 30.69
C PRO A 492 41.30 20.82 29.71
N ARG A 493 40.56 20.59 28.63
CA ARG A 493 40.09 21.69 27.76
C ARG A 493 38.61 21.93 27.96
N THR A 494 38.31 23.14 28.36
CA THR A 494 37.06 23.85 28.56
C THR A 494 36.02 23.55 27.45
N ALA A 495 34.82 23.16 27.91
CA ALA A 495 33.62 23.05 27.10
C ALA A 495 33.03 24.44 26.81
N ALA A 496 32.91 24.79 25.55
CA ALA A 496 32.09 25.90 25.09
C ALA A 496 30.62 25.39 24.94
N ARG A 497 29.74 25.99 25.75
CA ARG A 497 28.28 25.83 25.64
C ARG A 497 27.79 26.49 24.36
N VAL A 498 27.22 25.74 23.46
CA VAL A 498 26.37 26.27 22.39
C VAL A 498 24.93 26.18 22.85
N ALA A 499 24.26 27.34 22.89
CA ALA A 499 22.88 27.52 23.30
C ALA A 499 21.92 26.92 22.26
N ALA A 500 20.93 26.19 22.74
CA ALA A 500 19.80 25.69 21.95
C ALA A 500 18.84 26.86 21.62
N PRO A 501 18.20 26.85 20.42
CA PRO A 501 17.16 27.83 20.13
C PRO A 501 15.83 27.42 20.78
N THR A 502 15.19 28.35 21.41
CA THR A 502 13.84 28.33 22.02
C THR A 502 12.77 28.10 20.94
N PRO A 503 11.70 27.32 21.21
CA PRO A 503 10.58 27.17 20.27
C PRO A 503 9.66 28.40 20.38
N ALA A 504 9.30 28.93 19.20
CA ALA A 504 8.31 30.00 19.07
C ALA A 504 6.91 29.48 19.40
N THR A 505 6.30 30.04 20.41
CA THR A 505 4.88 29.90 20.74
C THR A 505 4.02 30.64 19.72
N SER A 506 3.30 29.92 18.86
CA SER A 506 2.21 30.50 18.08
C SER A 506 0.91 30.43 18.90
N MET A 507 0.46 31.60 19.36
CA MET A 507 -0.88 31.81 19.90
C MET A 507 -1.92 31.64 18.80
N TRP A 508 -2.79 30.65 18.92
CA TRP A 508 -4.07 30.62 18.25
C TRP A 508 -5.15 31.13 19.18
N SER A 509 -5.68 32.30 18.88
CA SER A 509 -6.84 32.87 19.56
C SER A 509 -8.09 32.11 19.17
N ALA A 510 -8.76 31.52 20.14
CA ALA A 510 -10.08 30.94 20.02
C ALA A 510 -11.13 32.05 19.86
N SER A 511 -11.73 32.21 18.68
CA SER A 511 -12.94 32.99 18.50
C SER A 511 -14.14 32.20 19.00
N ARG A 512 -14.75 32.72 20.08
CA ARG A 512 -16.01 32.24 20.66
C ARG A 512 -17.18 32.55 19.71
N PHE A 513 -17.95 31.55 19.31
CA PHE A 513 -19.30 31.71 18.80
C PHE A 513 -20.32 31.63 19.96
N PRO A 514 -21.34 32.48 19.99
CA PRO A 514 -22.37 32.44 21.05
C PRO A 514 -23.36 31.29 20.82
N PRO A 515 -23.99 30.75 21.89
CA PRO A 515 -24.94 29.65 21.77
C PRO A 515 -26.28 30.13 21.19
N ARG A 516 -26.78 29.46 20.16
CA ARG A 516 -28.15 29.61 19.69
C ARG A 516 -29.12 28.98 20.71
N ARG A 517 -30.13 29.79 21.12
CA ARG A 517 -31.25 29.40 21.96
C ARG A 517 -32.09 28.31 21.29
N ALA A 518 -32.41 27.30 22.04
CA ALA A 518 -33.46 26.34 21.74
C ALA A 518 -34.84 27.00 21.81
N SER A 519 -35.64 26.87 20.76
CA SER A 519 -37.05 27.16 20.76
C SER A 519 -37.84 25.82 20.76
N ALA A 520 -38.73 25.68 21.71
CA ALA A 520 -39.60 24.54 21.95
C ALA A 520 -40.70 24.38 20.87
N PRO A 521 -41.29 23.18 20.69
CA PRO A 521 -42.21 22.90 19.61
C PRO A 521 -43.66 23.31 19.98
N GLY A 522 -44.28 24.05 19.07
CA GLY A 522 -45.72 24.32 19.09
C GLY A 522 -46.51 23.23 18.39
N SER A 523 -47.45 22.67 19.10
CA SER A 523 -48.50 21.77 18.63
C SER A 523 -49.46 22.44 17.67
N ALA A 524 -49.75 21.83 16.50
CA ALA A 524 -51.01 22.04 15.79
C ALA A 524 -51.34 20.80 14.93
N SER A 525 -52.29 20.05 15.41
CA SER A 525 -53.09 19.06 14.73
C SER A 525 -53.88 19.63 13.56
N ARG A 526 -53.86 18.99 12.39
CA ARG A 526 -55.01 18.90 11.49
C ARG A 526 -54.92 17.63 10.63
N SER A 527 -55.82 16.75 10.91
CA SER A 527 -56.30 15.63 10.13
C SER A 527 -56.91 16.06 8.80
N TRP A 528 -56.59 15.33 7.71
CA TRP A 528 -57.51 15.14 6.58
C TRP A 528 -57.43 13.69 6.11
N CYS A 529 -58.60 13.04 6.10
CA CYS A 529 -58.86 11.69 5.63
C CYS A 529 -59.38 11.67 4.18
N TRP A 530 -59.01 10.57 3.47
CA TRP A 530 -59.77 9.77 2.49
C TRP A 530 -59.90 10.28 1.03
N PRO A 531 -60.14 9.38 -0.03
CA PRO A 531 -60.62 7.98 0.06
C PRO A 531 -59.88 6.93 -0.83
N VAL A 532 -60.08 5.70 -0.41
CA VAL A 532 -59.94 4.38 -1.05
C VAL A 532 -60.61 4.25 -2.42
N ARG A 533 -60.00 3.49 -3.36
CA ARG A 533 -60.74 2.56 -4.23
C ARG A 533 -59.93 1.30 -4.49
N CYS A 534 -60.49 0.18 -4.05
CA CYS A 534 -60.20 -1.20 -4.45
C CYS A 534 -60.64 -1.47 -5.88
N CYS A 535 -59.90 -2.37 -6.60
CA CYS A 535 -60.50 -3.44 -7.42
C CYS A 535 -59.39 -4.41 -7.87
N SER A 536 -59.39 -5.62 -7.36
CA SER A 536 -58.99 -6.86 -8.03
C SER A 536 -60.25 -7.48 -8.64
N PRO A 537 -60.25 -8.58 -9.45
CA PRO A 537 -59.25 -9.67 -9.58
C PRO A 537 -59.04 -10.21 -11.02
N SER A 538 -58.11 -11.15 -11.09
CA SER A 538 -57.73 -12.15 -12.13
C SER A 538 -58.93 -12.84 -12.87
N PRO A 539 -58.78 -13.86 -13.81
CA PRO A 539 -57.64 -14.75 -14.12
C PRO A 539 -57.54 -15.28 -15.59
N TRP A 540 -56.63 -16.30 -15.83
CA TRP A 540 -56.61 -17.35 -16.89
C TRP A 540 -55.92 -16.97 -18.22
N VAL A 541 -55.17 -17.80 -18.98
CA VAL A 541 -55.00 -19.27 -19.16
C VAL A 541 -53.74 -19.52 -20.01
N ARG A 542 -53.04 -20.61 -19.76
CA ARG A 542 -52.13 -21.47 -20.56
C ARG A 542 -52.05 -21.27 -22.10
N ARG A 543 -50.83 -21.24 -22.61
CA ARG A 543 -50.21 -22.36 -23.41
C ARG A 543 -48.69 -22.14 -23.44
#